data_2fd31db77165f35af0f91efdeb5eb29b
#
_entry.id   2fd31db77165f35af0f91efdeb5eb29b
#
_cell.length_a   1.000
_cell.length_b   1.000
_cell.length_c   1.000
_cell.angle_alpha   90.00
_cell.angle_beta   90.00
_cell.angle_gamma   90.00
#
_symmetry.space_group_name_H-M   'P 1'
#
loop_
_entity.id
_entity.type
_entity.pdbx_description
1 polymer ?
#
loop_
_entity_poly.entity_id
_entity_poly.type
_entity_poly.pdbx_seq_one_letter_code
_entity_poly.pdbx_strand_id
1 'polypeptide(L)'
;RGRIAEYNSRIAADEQEIEKLRKELADRQEKLKIGQTAYHREASRLESLKNITERYDGYGNSIRKVMANRDREKGLIGVVADIIKVDKEYEIAVETALGGNIQNIVTDNEETAKRMIAFLKKNKFGRATFLPLTSMHGSGGIRQQEALREPGVIGLANTLVHVEKRFEGLADQLLGRTIVVDQIDHGIAIARKYRQSLRLVTLEGELINPGG
;
A
#
# COMPACT_ATOMS: atom_id res chain seq x y z
N ARG A 1 14.37 79.98 -8.54
CA ARG A 1 15.09 78.86 -9.23
C ARG A 1 15.68 77.81 -8.25
N GLY A 2 16.16 78.22 -7.05
CA GLY A 2 16.75 77.25 -6.06
C GLY A 2 15.80 76.22 -5.55
N ARG A 3 14.51 76.52 -5.29
CA ARG A 3 13.52 75.57 -4.75
C ARG A 3 13.19 74.43 -5.71
N ILE A 4 13.13 74.71 -7.03
CA ILE A 4 12.84 73.68 -8.03
C ILE A 4 13.99 72.70 -8.13
N ALA A 5 15.24 73.16 -8.08
CA ALA A 5 16.41 72.29 -8.07
C ALA A 5 16.45 71.40 -6.82
N GLU A 6 16.08 71.95 -5.65
CA GLU A 6 15.99 71.22 -4.40
C GLU A 6 14.90 70.10 -4.45
N TYR A 7 13.72 70.41 -4.94
CA TYR A 7 12.64 69.44 -5.10
C TYR A 7 13.02 68.37 -6.10
N ASN A 8 13.63 68.71 -7.23
CA ASN A 8 14.09 67.74 -8.22
C ASN A 8 15.15 66.79 -7.62
N SER A 9 16.06 67.28 -6.81
CA SER A 9 17.05 66.49 -6.12
C SER A 9 16.41 65.52 -5.12
N ARG A 10 15.41 65.98 -4.38
CA ARG A 10 14.64 65.11 -3.45
C ARG A 10 13.83 64.05 -4.19
N ILE A 11 13.17 64.41 -5.30
CA ILE A 11 12.45 63.45 -6.14
C ILE A 11 13.39 62.37 -6.64
N ALA A 12 14.55 62.73 -7.17
CA ALA A 12 15.54 61.77 -7.65
C ALA A 12 16.04 60.82 -6.53
N ALA A 13 16.27 61.39 -5.34
CA ALA A 13 16.66 60.58 -4.18
C ALA A 13 15.55 59.59 -3.74
N ASP A 14 14.30 60.08 -3.72
CA ASP A 14 13.14 59.26 -3.37
C ASP A 14 12.89 58.17 -4.41
N GLU A 15 13.04 58.45 -5.69
CA GLU A 15 12.94 57.47 -6.77
C GLU A 15 13.98 56.36 -6.66
N GLN A 16 15.23 56.71 -6.28
CA GLN A 16 16.28 55.71 -6.02
C GLN A 16 15.96 54.84 -4.82
N GLU A 17 15.44 55.45 -3.77
CA GLU A 17 15.05 54.70 -2.57
C GLU A 17 13.86 53.75 -2.84
N ILE A 18 12.86 54.22 -3.63
CA ILE A 18 11.74 53.37 -4.06
C ILE A 18 12.24 52.17 -4.87
N GLU A 19 13.14 52.40 -5.82
CA GLU A 19 13.70 51.32 -6.65
C GLU A 19 14.47 50.29 -5.81
N LYS A 20 15.25 50.77 -4.86
CA LYS A 20 15.96 49.92 -3.90
C LYS A 20 15.00 49.08 -3.09
N LEU A 21 13.96 49.71 -2.52
CA LEU A 21 12.95 49.02 -1.71
C LEU A 21 12.16 48.01 -2.54
N ARG A 22 11.87 48.32 -3.81
CA ARG A 22 11.21 47.35 -4.73
C ARG A 22 12.06 46.10 -4.96
N LYS A 23 13.36 46.28 -5.15
CA LYS A 23 14.29 45.13 -5.31
C LYS A 23 14.39 44.31 -4.05
N GLU A 24 14.49 44.94 -2.89
CA GLU A 24 14.50 44.25 -1.60
C GLU A 24 13.19 43.46 -1.36
N LEU A 25 12.04 44.08 -1.70
CA LEU A 25 10.74 43.43 -1.59
C LEU A 25 10.64 42.21 -2.50
N ALA A 26 11.06 42.33 -3.74
CA ALA A 26 11.06 41.22 -4.71
C ALA A 26 11.95 40.06 -4.22
N ASP A 27 13.14 40.37 -3.70
CA ASP A 27 14.04 39.35 -3.14
C ASP A 27 13.43 38.63 -1.93
N ARG A 28 12.82 39.39 -1.03
CA ARG A 28 12.14 38.80 0.16
C ARG A 28 10.92 37.97 -0.23
N GLN A 29 10.15 38.41 -1.22
CA GLN A 29 9.00 37.65 -1.75
C GLN A 29 9.45 36.32 -2.37
N GLU A 30 10.53 36.31 -3.11
CA GLU A 30 11.10 35.09 -3.69
C GLU A 30 11.59 34.13 -2.60
N LYS A 31 12.32 34.63 -1.60
CA LYS A 31 12.76 33.83 -0.47
C LYS A 31 11.59 33.27 0.33
N LEU A 32 10.54 34.05 0.56
CA LEU A 32 9.33 33.59 1.21
C LEU A 32 8.65 32.47 0.43
N LYS A 33 8.52 32.62 -0.89
CA LYS A 33 7.95 31.59 -1.77
C LYS A 33 8.73 30.28 -1.71
N ILE A 34 10.06 30.35 -1.78
CA ILE A 34 10.94 29.18 -1.66
C ILE A 34 10.75 28.51 -0.31
N GLY A 35 10.74 29.30 0.77
CA GLY A 35 10.53 28.78 2.13
C GLY A 35 9.16 28.14 2.33
N GLN A 36 8.11 28.76 1.81
CA GLN A 36 6.75 28.20 1.87
C GLN A 36 6.64 26.89 1.09
N THR A 37 7.24 26.81 -0.10
CA THR A 37 7.26 25.58 -0.90
C THR A 37 7.99 24.45 -0.16
N ALA A 38 9.14 24.75 0.44
CA ALA A 38 9.90 23.79 1.24
C ALA A 38 9.10 23.33 2.47
N TYR A 39 8.46 24.27 3.17
CA TYR A 39 7.61 23.96 4.32
C TYR A 39 6.46 23.03 3.95
N HIS A 40 5.71 23.34 2.90
CA HIS A 40 4.59 22.51 2.45
C HIS A 40 5.03 21.11 2.04
N ARG A 41 6.18 21.00 1.38
CA ARG A 41 6.76 19.70 1.01
C ARG A 41 7.06 18.86 2.26
N GLU A 42 7.73 19.43 3.25
CA GLU A 42 8.09 18.71 4.47
C GLU A 42 6.86 18.41 5.34
N ALA A 43 5.90 19.31 5.42
CA ALA A 43 4.64 19.09 6.14
C ALA A 43 3.83 17.95 5.53
N SER A 44 3.70 17.92 4.19
CA SER A 44 3.04 16.81 3.48
C SER A 44 3.77 15.48 3.68
N ARG A 45 5.09 15.51 3.66
CA ARG A 45 5.91 14.32 3.92
C ARG A 45 5.72 13.80 5.34
N LEU A 46 5.72 14.71 6.33
CA LEU A 46 5.48 14.34 7.72
C LEU A 46 4.11 13.72 7.92
N GLU A 47 3.08 14.30 7.33
CA GLU A 47 1.71 13.76 7.39
C GLU A 47 1.62 12.38 6.73
N SER A 48 2.24 12.21 5.56
CA SER A 48 2.33 10.91 4.90
C SER A 48 3.00 9.86 5.77
N LEU A 49 4.12 10.20 6.42
CA LEU A 49 4.84 9.29 7.33
C LEU A 49 4.02 8.95 8.58
N LYS A 50 3.29 9.91 9.14
CA LYS A 50 2.36 9.66 10.25
C LYS A 50 1.26 8.68 9.85
N ASN A 51 0.62 8.92 8.70
CA ASN A 51 -0.43 8.06 8.18
C ASN A 51 0.08 6.62 7.94
N ILE A 52 1.29 6.47 7.39
CA ILE A 52 1.94 5.18 7.21
C ILE A 52 2.20 4.51 8.58
N THR A 53 2.73 5.25 9.55
CA THR A 53 3.01 4.73 10.88
C THR A 53 1.74 4.26 11.58
N GLU A 54 0.68 5.06 11.54
CA GLU A 54 -0.61 4.72 12.13
C GLU A 54 -1.25 3.51 11.43
N ARG A 55 -1.21 3.47 10.10
CA ARG A 55 -1.75 2.38 9.30
C ARG A 55 -1.06 1.04 9.59
N TYR A 56 0.25 1.06 9.75
CA TYR A 56 1.06 -0.13 10.00
C TYR A 56 1.42 -0.33 11.46
N ASP A 57 0.77 0.38 12.36
CA ASP A 57 0.87 0.11 13.79
C ASP A 57 0.35 -1.30 14.05
N GLY A 58 1.16 -2.12 14.70
CA GLY A 58 0.90 -3.55 14.86
C GLY A 58 1.58 -4.45 13.82
N TYR A 59 2.06 -3.92 12.70
CA TYR A 59 2.95 -4.66 11.80
C TYR A 59 4.38 -4.70 12.35
N GLY A 60 5.15 -5.68 11.89
CA GLY A 60 6.56 -5.81 12.27
C GLY A 60 7.40 -4.60 11.87
N ASN A 61 8.49 -4.38 12.60
CA ASN A 61 9.40 -3.26 12.33
C ASN A 61 9.91 -3.21 10.88
N SER A 62 10.22 -4.37 10.30
CA SER A 62 10.70 -4.48 8.91
C SER A 62 9.71 -3.90 7.90
N ILE A 63 8.41 -4.22 8.06
CA ILE A 63 7.35 -3.75 7.16
C ILE A 63 7.19 -2.23 7.27
N ARG A 64 7.15 -1.69 8.49
CA ARG A 64 7.08 -0.24 8.73
C ARG A 64 8.26 0.50 8.11
N LYS A 65 9.47 -0.03 8.27
CA LYS A 65 10.68 0.57 7.70
C LYS A 65 10.72 0.55 6.18
N VAL A 66 10.27 -0.54 5.57
CA VAL A 66 10.13 -0.61 4.10
C VAL A 66 9.09 0.38 3.61
N MET A 67 7.90 0.38 4.19
CA MET A 67 6.80 1.23 3.75
C MET A 67 7.05 2.73 3.92
N ALA A 68 7.96 3.11 4.83
CA ALA A 68 8.43 4.49 4.95
C ALA A 68 9.19 4.99 3.70
N ASN A 69 9.64 4.10 2.83
CA ASN A 69 10.31 4.44 1.55
C ASN A 69 9.34 4.57 0.38
N ARG A 70 8.02 4.41 0.59
CA ARG A 70 7.04 4.39 -0.50
C ARG A 70 7.10 5.61 -1.41
N ASP A 71 7.34 6.79 -0.86
CA ASP A 71 7.43 8.03 -1.64
C ASP A 71 8.68 8.10 -2.53
N ARG A 72 9.74 7.40 -2.15
CA ARG A 72 11.02 7.37 -2.87
C ARG A 72 11.12 6.22 -3.86
N GLU A 73 10.44 5.13 -3.57
CA GLU A 73 10.44 3.90 -4.37
C GLU A 73 9.08 3.72 -5.04
N LYS A 74 8.97 4.15 -6.27
CA LYS A 74 7.71 4.09 -7.04
C LYS A 74 7.22 2.66 -7.29
N GLY A 75 8.12 1.70 -7.32
CA GLY A 75 7.78 0.29 -7.49
C GLY A 75 7.26 -0.39 -6.22
N LEU A 76 7.32 0.29 -5.09
CA LEU A 76 6.80 -0.19 -3.81
C LEU A 76 5.30 0.14 -3.72
N ILE A 77 4.45 -0.88 -3.86
CA ILE A 77 3.00 -0.68 -4.03
C ILE A 77 2.29 -0.60 -2.68
N GLY A 78 2.47 -1.58 -1.83
CA GLY A 78 1.81 -1.62 -0.53
C GLY A 78 1.81 -3.02 0.07
N VAL A 79 1.15 -3.19 1.21
CA VAL A 79 0.91 -4.51 1.79
C VAL A 79 -0.36 -5.14 1.21
N VAL A 80 -0.43 -6.46 1.22
CA VAL A 80 -1.58 -7.21 0.71
C VAL A 80 -2.90 -6.75 1.31
N ALA A 81 -2.94 -6.50 2.62
CA ALA A 81 -4.14 -6.02 3.31
C ALA A 81 -4.71 -4.71 2.77
N ASP A 82 -3.88 -3.84 2.21
CA ASP A 82 -4.32 -2.56 1.63
C ASP A 82 -4.78 -2.70 0.17
N ILE A 83 -4.33 -3.72 -0.52
CA ILE A 83 -4.57 -3.95 -1.93
C ILE A 83 -5.84 -4.78 -2.14
N ILE A 84 -6.03 -5.83 -1.35
CA ILE A 84 -7.17 -6.73 -1.43
C ILE A 84 -8.28 -6.21 -0.52
N LYS A 85 -9.39 -5.77 -1.12
CA LYS A 85 -10.59 -5.31 -0.40
C LYS A 85 -11.65 -6.40 -0.42
N VAL A 86 -12.40 -6.50 0.67
CA VAL A 86 -13.40 -7.53 0.85
C VAL A 86 -14.63 -6.97 1.56
N ASP A 87 -15.81 -7.46 1.21
CA ASP A 87 -17.03 -7.11 1.91
C ASP A 87 -17.01 -7.65 3.34
N LYS A 88 -17.64 -6.93 4.25
CA LYS A 88 -17.61 -7.23 5.68
C LYS A 88 -17.99 -8.66 6.02
N GLU A 89 -18.96 -9.22 5.30
CA GLU A 89 -19.44 -10.59 5.55
C GLU A 89 -18.38 -11.68 5.27
N TYR A 90 -17.40 -11.39 4.40
CA TYR A 90 -16.32 -12.32 4.01
C TYR A 90 -14.97 -11.97 4.63
N GLU A 91 -14.90 -10.91 5.40
CA GLU A 91 -13.64 -10.37 5.94
C GLU A 91 -12.87 -11.40 6.76
N ILE A 92 -13.52 -12.06 7.70
CA ILE A 92 -12.89 -13.08 8.56
C ILE A 92 -12.39 -14.27 7.73
N ALA A 93 -13.19 -14.74 6.78
CA ALA A 93 -12.82 -15.87 5.92
C ALA A 93 -11.61 -15.54 5.05
N VAL A 94 -11.60 -14.36 4.43
CA VAL A 94 -10.50 -13.94 3.55
C VAL A 94 -9.23 -13.65 4.34
N GLU A 95 -9.32 -13.00 5.48
CA GLU A 95 -8.16 -12.78 6.36
C GLU A 95 -7.54 -14.10 6.81
N THR A 96 -8.37 -15.07 7.17
CA THR A 96 -7.90 -16.41 7.54
C THR A 96 -7.26 -17.12 6.35
N ALA A 97 -7.86 -17.02 5.17
CA ALA A 97 -7.31 -17.61 3.95
C ALA A 97 -5.96 -16.98 3.55
N LEU A 98 -5.81 -15.69 3.71
CA LEU A 98 -4.54 -14.98 3.47
C LEU A 98 -3.47 -15.36 4.50
N GLY A 99 -3.86 -15.53 5.75
CA GLY A 99 -2.93 -15.87 6.84
C GLY A 99 -1.78 -14.87 6.92
N GLY A 100 -0.55 -15.36 6.97
CA GLY A 100 0.66 -14.53 7.04
C GLY A 100 0.88 -13.63 5.80
N ASN A 101 0.26 -13.94 4.67
CA ASN A 101 0.38 -13.12 3.45
C ASN A 101 -0.22 -11.74 3.59
N ILE A 102 -1.09 -11.52 4.57
CA ILE A 102 -1.73 -10.22 4.84
C ILE A 102 -0.71 -9.09 4.99
N GLN A 103 0.45 -9.38 5.56
CA GLN A 103 1.53 -8.44 5.83
C GLN A 103 2.61 -8.40 4.75
N ASN A 104 2.50 -9.24 3.73
CA ASN A 104 3.50 -9.29 2.66
C ASN A 104 3.45 -8.01 1.82
N ILE A 105 4.61 -7.59 1.37
CA ILE A 105 4.79 -6.34 0.64
C ILE A 105 4.78 -6.62 -0.86
N VAL A 106 3.89 -5.94 -1.55
CA VAL A 106 3.76 -6.06 -3.01
C VAL A 106 4.63 -5.01 -3.69
N THR A 107 5.43 -5.46 -4.64
CA THR A 107 6.26 -4.62 -5.50
C THR A 107 5.84 -4.79 -6.96
N ASP A 108 6.21 -3.83 -7.80
CA ASP A 108 5.98 -3.91 -9.25
C ASP A 108 6.77 -5.06 -9.88
N ASN A 109 8.04 -5.22 -9.50
CA ASN A 109 8.94 -6.23 -10.02
C ASN A 109 9.95 -6.71 -8.98
N GLU A 110 10.78 -7.68 -9.36
CA GLU A 110 11.81 -8.27 -8.51
C GLU A 110 12.94 -7.30 -8.15
N GLU A 111 13.25 -6.35 -9.02
CA GLU A 111 14.30 -5.38 -8.77
C GLU A 111 13.97 -4.45 -7.61
N THR A 112 12.74 -4.01 -7.52
CA THR A 112 12.25 -3.22 -6.37
C THR A 112 12.33 -4.05 -5.09
N ALA A 113 11.90 -5.31 -5.12
CA ALA A 113 11.99 -6.22 -3.99
C ALA A 113 13.44 -6.40 -3.54
N LYS A 114 14.37 -6.59 -4.48
CA LYS A 114 15.80 -6.73 -4.22
C LYS A 114 16.39 -5.51 -3.53
N ARG A 115 16.03 -4.31 -3.99
CA ARG A 115 16.48 -3.05 -3.35
C ARG A 115 16.01 -2.95 -1.91
N MET A 116 14.76 -3.31 -1.66
CA MET A 116 14.18 -3.26 -0.30
C MET A 116 14.77 -4.33 0.62
N ILE A 117 15.06 -5.50 0.10
CA ILE A 117 15.79 -6.55 0.85
C ILE A 117 17.19 -6.05 1.24
N ALA A 118 17.91 -5.44 0.31
CA ALA A 118 19.23 -4.85 0.58
C ALA A 118 19.15 -3.75 1.64
N PHE A 119 18.14 -2.89 1.57
CA PHE A 119 17.87 -1.86 2.57
C PHE A 119 17.67 -2.46 3.97
N LEU A 120 16.85 -3.49 4.09
CA LEU A 120 16.59 -4.17 5.38
C LEU A 120 17.87 -4.80 5.94
N LYS A 121 18.66 -5.44 5.10
CA LYS A 121 19.94 -6.06 5.50
C LYS A 121 20.96 -5.02 5.98
N LYS A 122 21.13 -3.95 5.20
CA LYS A 122 22.09 -2.88 5.50
C LYS A 122 21.80 -2.22 6.85
N ASN A 123 20.53 -2.01 7.15
CA ASN A 123 20.10 -1.30 8.36
C ASN A 123 19.74 -2.25 9.53
N LYS A 124 19.83 -3.55 9.34
CA LYS A 124 19.47 -4.58 10.34
C LYS A 124 18.03 -4.42 10.86
N PHE A 125 17.09 -4.11 9.97
CA PHE A 125 15.70 -3.89 10.32
C PHE A 125 14.84 -5.15 10.32
N GLY A 126 15.44 -6.33 10.10
CA GLY A 126 14.74 -7.60 10.08
C GLY A 126 14.40 -8.08 8.67
N ARG A 127 13.41 -8.96 8.59
CA ARG A 127 12.99 -9.61 7.34
C ARG A 127 11.57 -9.24 6.99
N ALA A 128 11.26 -9.22 5.69
CA ALA A 128 9.92 -9.11 5.15
C ALA A 128 9.80 -10.01 3.92
N THR A 129 8.59 -10.45 3.62
CA THR A 129 8.31 -11.20 2.40
C THR A 129 7.78 -10.25 1.34
N PHE A 130 8.35 -10.32 0.14
CA PHE A 130 7.98 -9.49 -1.00
C PHE A 130 7.29 -10.33 -2.06
N LEU A 131 6.25 -9.77 -2.66
CA LEU A 131 5.47 -10.36 -3.73
C LEU A 131 5.56 -9.46 -4.97
N PRO A 132 6.52 -9.73 -5.88
CA PRO A 132 6.61 -8.98 -7.13
C PRO A 132 5.44 -9.30 -8.06
N LEU A 133 4.74 -8.30 -8.58
CA LEU A 133 3.60 -8.50 -9.48
C LEU A 133 3.99 -9.25 -10.75
N THR A 134 5.21 -9.07 -11.22
CA THR A 134 5.74 -9.79 -12.39
C THR A 134 5.82 -11.30 -12.20
N SER A 135 5.84 -11.78 -10.94
CA SER A 135 5.83 -13.20 -10.59
C SER A 135 4.44 -13.73 -10.22
N MET A 136 3.41 -12.89 -10.19
CA MET A 136 2.06 -13.24 -9.76
C MET A 136 1.16 -13.53 -10.97
N HIS A 137 1.23 -14.77 -11.48
CA HIS A 137 0.52 -15.18 -12.68
C HIS A 137 -0.83 -15.87 -12.43
N GLY A 138 -1.20 -15.98 -11.17
CA GLY A 138 -2.39 -16.73 -10.75
C GLY A 138 -2.10 -18.17 -10.37
N SER A 139 -3.05 -18.79 -9.69
CA SER A 139 -2.91 -20.16 -9.16
C SER A 139 -3.38 -21.26 -10.14
N GLY A 140 -4.08 -20.87 -11.19
CA GLY A 140 -4.78 -21.82 -12.06
C GLY A 140 -6.06 -22.40 -11.45
N GLY A 141 -6.46 -21.95 -10.27
CA GLY A 141 -7.65 -22.43 -9.56
C GLY A 141 -7.52 -23.81 -8.95
N ILE A 142 -8.65 -24.44 -8.69
CA ILE A 142 -8.74 -25.81 -8.17
C ILE A 142 -9.01 -26.82 -9.29
N ARG A 143 -8.56 -28.06 -9.11
CA ARG A 143 -8.79 -29.12 -10.09
C ARG A 143 -10.21 -29.65 -10.06
N GLN A 144 -10.76 -29.83 -8.87
CA GLN A 144 -12.11 -30.38 -8.66
C GLN A 144 -13.15 -29.26 -8.72
N GLN A 145 -13.48 -28.79 -9.91
CA GLN A 145 -14.47 -27.72 -10.11
C GLN A 145 -15.87 -28.05 -9.57
N GLU A 146 -16.22 -29.35 -9.56
CA GLU A 146 -17.46 -29.85 -9.01
C GLU A 146 -17.62 -29.56 -7.50
N ALA A 147 -16.52 -29.39 -6.79
CA ALA A 147 -16.55 -29.02 -5.36
C ALA A 147 -17.23 -27.68 -5.11
N LEU A 148 -17.18 -26.77 -6.07
CA LEU A 148 -17.84 -25.45 -5.97
C LEU A 148 -19.36 -25.52 -5.97
N ARG A 149 -19.94 -26.66 -6.35
CA ARG A 149 -21.38 -26.90 -6.37
C ARG A 149 -21.89 -27.63 -5.14
N GLU A 150 -20.99 -28.01 -4.24
CA GLU A 150 -21.38 -28.70 -2.99
C GLU A 150 -22.20 -27.78 -2.09
N PRO A 151 -23.12 -28.37 -1.27
CA PRO A 151 -23.90 -27.59 -0.33
C PRO A 151 -23.02 -26.80 0.63
N GLY A 152 -23.38 -25.54 0.87
CA GLY A 152 -22.67 -24.67 1.78
C GLY A 152 -21.51 -23.88 1.14
N VAL A 153 -21.12 -24.18 -0.10
CA VAL A 153 -20.07 -23.44 -0.78
C VAL A 153 -20.56 -22.05 -1.18
N ILE A 154 -19.81 -21.02 -0.80
CA ILE A 154 -20.03 -19.62 -1.20
C ILE A 154 -19.28 -19.34 -2.48
N GLY A 155 -18.02 -19.77 -2.58
CA GLY A 155 -17.21 -19.61 -3.78
C GLY A 155 -15.71 -19.72 -3.46
N LEU A 156 -14.88 -19.56 -4.49
CA LEU A 156 -13.44 -19.41 -4.30
C LEU A 156 -13.15 -18.05 -3.67
N ALA A 157 -12.21 -18.01 -2.75
CA ALA A 157 -11.89 -16.79 -2.01
C ALA A 157 -11.49 -15.61 -2.89
N ASN A 158 -10.80 -15.85 -4.01
CA ASN A 158 -10.43 -14.79 -4.95
C ASN A 158 -11.64 -14.14 -5.65
N THR A 159 -12.76 -14.84 -5.76
CA THR A 159 -13.98 -14.28 -6.35
C THR A 159 -14.78 -13.40 -5.41
N LEU A 160 -14.45 -13.42 -4.12
CA LEU A 160 -15.14 -12.68 -3.07
C LEU A 160 -14.42 -11.38 -2.68
N VAL A 161 -13.34 -11.04 -3.37
CA VAL A 161 -12.55 -9.85 -3.10
C VAL A 161 -12.66 -8.83 -4.23
N HIS A 162 -12.34 -7.58 -3.90
CA HIS A 162 -12.31 -6.48 -4.84
C HIS A 162 -10.89 -5.96 -4.98
N VAL A 163 -10.35 -6.03 -6.19
CA VAL A 163 -9.01 -5.56 -6.52
C VAL A 163 -9.01 -4.81 -7.85
N GLU A 164 -8.07 -3.89 -8.01
CA GLU A 164 -7.80 -3.31 -9.32
C GLU A 164 -7.33 -4.40 -10.29
N LYS A 165 -7.61 -4.21 -11.59
CA LYS A 165 -7.28 -5.19 -12.63
C LYS A 165 -5.82 -5.69 -12.59
N ARG A 166 -4.88 -4.79 -12.34
CA ARG A 166 -3.45 -5.13 -12.25
C ARG A 166 -3.10 -6.09 -11.10
N PHE A 167 -4.00 -6.26 -10.13
CA PHE A 167 -3.82 -7.12 -8.97
C PHE A 167 -4.62 -8.43 -9.03
N GLU A 168 -5.33 -8.68 -10.12
CA GLU A 168 -6.09 -9.93 -10.27
C GLU A 168 -5.21 -11.16 -10.16
N GLY A 169 -4.03 -11.14 -10.78
CA GLY A 169 -3.05 -12.23 -10.66
C GLY A 169 -2.57 -12.46 -9.23
N LEU A 170 -2.38 -11.38 -8.47
CA LEU A 170 -2.05 -11.46 -7.04
C LEU A 170 -3.17 -12.13 -6.24
N ALA A 171 -4.41 -11.68 -6.41
CA ALA A 171 -5.57 -12.26 -5.72
C ALA A 171 -5.74 -13.74 -6.07
N ASP A 172 -5.62 -14.11 -7.33
CA ASP A 172 -5.69 -15.51 -7.78
C ASP A 172 -4.56 -16.35 -7.19
N GLN A 173 -3.35 -15.82 -7.13
CA GLN A 173 -2.20 -16.51 -6.56
C GLN A 173 -2.38 -16.81 -5.08
N LEU A 174 -2.91 -15.86 -4.32
CA LEU A 174 -3.06 -15.97 -2.87
C LEU A 174 -4.35 -16.67 -2.44
N LEU A 175 -5.43 -16.54 -3.21
CA LEU A 175 -6.78 -16.93 -2.80
C LEU A 175 -7.46 -17.90 -3.76
N GLY A 176 -6.91 -18.15 -4.94
CA GLY A 176 -7.57 -18.90 -6.01
C GLY A 176 -7.74 -20.40 -5.76
N ARG A 177 -7.15 -20.93 -4.68
CA ARG A 177 -7.26 -22.37 -4.30
C ARG A 177 -7.96 -22.58 -2.98
N THR A 178 -8.52 -21.57 -2.38
CA THR A 178 -9.27 -21.67 -1.13
C THR A 178 -10.75 -21.53 -1.39
N ILE A 179 -11.53 -22.51 -0.95
CA ILE A 179 -13.00 -22.50 -1.02
C ILE A 179 -13.55 -21.90 0.26
N VAL A 180 -14.43 -20.92 0.13
CA VAL A 180 -15.16 -20.36 1.27
C VAL A 180 -16.51 -21.09 1.41
N VAL A 181 -16.77 -21.60 2.60
CA VAL A 181 -18.01 -22.28 2.95
C VAL A 181 -18.74 -21.56 4.08
N ASP A 182 -20.02 -21.82 4.22
CA ASP A 182 -20.87 -21.14 5.20
C ASP A 182 -20.58 -21.58 6.65
N GLN A 183 -20.38 -22.88 6.88
CA GLN A 183 -20.19 -23.43 8.22
C GLN A 183 -19.29 -24.68 8.21
N ILE A 184 -18.75 -25.00 9.37
CA ILE A 184 -17.76 -26.07 9.54
C ILE A 184 -18.28 -27.45 9.14
N ASP A 185 -19.53 -27.77 9.42
CA ASP A 185 -20.09 -29.08 9.08
C ASP A 185 -20.10 -29.32 7.56
N HIS A 186 -20.45 -28.33 6.79
CA HIS A 186 -20.34 -28.39 5.33
C HIS A 186 -18.89 -28.51 4.87
N GLY A 187 -17.99 -27.76 5.48
CA GLY A 187 -16.55 -27.84 5.19
C GLY A 187 -15.98 -29.24 5.43
N ILE A 188 -16.31 -29.86 6.54
CA ILE A 188 -15.88 -31.21 6.88
C ILE A 188 -16.44 -32.24 5.88
N ALA A 189 -17.71 -32.14 5.54
CA ALA A 189 -18.35 -33.02 4.57
C ALA A 189 -17.67 -32.97 3.20
N ILE A 190 -17.37 -31.75 2.71
CA ILE A 190 -16.66 -31.51 1.45
C ILE A 190 -15.23 -32.06 1.53
N ALA A 191 -14.51 -31.77 2.59
CA ALA A 191 -13.15 -32.26 2.79
C ALA A 191 -13.07 -33.80 2.73
N ARG A 192 -14.00 -34.48 3.37
CA ARG A 192 -14.08 -35.96 3.33
C ARG A 192 -14.40 -36.49 1.93
N LYS A 193 -15.39 -35.88 1.25
CA LYS A 193 -15.80 -36.30 -0.09
C LYS A 193 -14.65 -36.21 -1.10
N TYR A 194 -13.82 -35.16 -0.99
CA TYR A 194 -12.67 -34.90 -1.87
C TYR A 194 -11.34 -35.38 -1.29
N ARG A 195 -11.37 -36.32 -0.34
CA ARG A 195 -10.21 -37.01 0.23
C ARG A 195 -9.15 -36.10 0.83
N GLN A 196 -9.59 -35.05 1.52
CA GLN A 196 -8.70 -34.07 2.18
C GLN A 196 -7.73 -33.36 1.20
N SER A 197 -8.14 -33.16 -0.04
CA SER A 197 -7.31 -32.52 -1.06
C SER A 197 -7.56 -31.01 -1.22
N LEU A 198 -8.61 -30.48 -0.57
CA LEU A 198 -9.05 -29.11 -0.72
C LEU A 198 -8.70 -28.27 0.51
N ARG A 199 -8.41 -27.01 0.26
CA ARG A 199 -8.29 -26.00 1.31
C ARG A 199 -9.62 -25.24 1.41
N LEU A 200 -10.22 -25.28 2.61
CA LEU A 200 -11.51 -24.66 2.88
C LEU A 200 -11.43 -23.74 4.09
N VAL A 201 -12.20 -22.68 4.05
CA VAL A 201 -12.34 -21.75 5.18
C VAL A 201 -13.82 -21.41 5.37
N THR A 202 -14.27 -21.36 6.61
CA THR A 202 -15.65 -20.98 6.93
C THR A 202 -15.78 -19.46 7.10
N LEU A 203 -17.00 -18.96 7.09
CA LEU A 203 -17.27 -17.55 7.38
C LEU A 203 -16.84 -17.12 8.78
N GLU A 204 -16.77 -18.05 9.72
CA GLU A 204 -16.28 -17.78 11.08
C GLU A 204 -14.76 -17.91 11.23
N GLY A 205 -14.07 -18.31 10.17
CA GLY A 205 -12.60 -18.36 10.12
C GLY A 205 -11.99 -19.70 10.49
N GLU A 206 -12.77 -20.79 10.54
CA GLU A 206 -12.19 -22.14 10.70
C GLU A 206 -11.55 -22.57 9.37
N LEU A 207 -10.33 -23.06 9.45
CA LEU A 207 -9.53 -23.45 8.30
C LEU A 207 -9.32 -24.97 8.25
N ILE A 208 -9.62 -25.56 7.12
CA ILE A 208 -9.31 -26.95 6.82
C ILE A 208 -8.24 -26.97 5.72
N ASN A 209 -7.05 -27.45 6.08
CA ASN A 209 -5.95 -27.58 5.13
C ASN A 209 -5.98 -28.93 4.41
N PRO A 210 -5.40 -29.03 3.20
CA PRO A 210 -5.16 -30.32 2.56
C PRO A 210 -4.32 -31.23 3.47
N GLY A 211 -4.75 -32.46 3.61
CA GLY A 211 -4.09 -33.44 4.48
C GLY A 211 -4.60 -33.50 5.92
N GLY A 212 -5.53 -32.61 6.28
CA GLY A 212 -6.15 -32.61 7.63
C GLY A 212 -5.57 -31.60 8.60
#